data_bc6bd497018e116e8fef65aea86b1d41
#
_entry.id   bc6bd497018e116e8fef65aea86b1d41
#
_cell.length_a   1.000
_cell.length_b   1.000
_cell.length_c   1.000
_cell.angle_alpha   90.00
_cell.angle_beta   90.00
_cell.angle_gamma   90.00
#
_symmetry.space_group_name_H-M   'P 1'
#
loop_
_entity.id
_entity.type
_entity.pdbx_description
1 polymer ?
#
loop_
_entity_poly.entity_id
_entity_poly.type
_entity_poly.pdbx_seq_one_letter_code
_entity_poly.pdbx_strand_id
1 'polypeptide(L)'
;MVAVSKTKPPEDIKELYGLGQRDFGENYVQELTEKQALLPTDIRWHFLGHLQSNKVKYIASFVHLIHGVDSLKLLKEIDKQALRCQRVIDCLLQVHIAREETKFGFDEQELDDLLTSERAGLGALKNIRIAGLMGMASFTEDQDKIRAEFKGLRSIFDKYFKGPPTAPNASQSSAPQQPPTAISSAPAPILSIGMSSDYKIAIEEGSNIVRIGSLLFGARNKA
;
A
#
# COMPACT_ATOMS: atom_id res chain seq x y z
N MET A 1 -11.17 0.39 -3.89
CA MET A 1 -10.52 0.91 -5.12
C MET A 1 -9.94 2.29 -4.84
N VAL A 2 -8.75 2.59 -5.34
CA VAL A 2 -8.14 3.94 -5.31
C VAL A 2 -8.25 4.56 -6.70
N ALA A 3 -8.87 5.73 -6.79
CA ALA A 3 -8.95 6.53 -8.02
C ALA A 3 -7.64 7.29 -8.23
N VAL A 4 -6.86 6.92 -9.25
CA VAL A 4 -5.53 7.51 -9.50
C VAL A 4 -5.68 8.77 -10.32
N SER A 5 -5.59 9.92 -9.66
CA SER A 5 -5.90 11.24 -10.21
C SER A 5 -4.67 12.07 -10.64
N LYS A 6 -3.48 11.43 -10.69
CA LYS A 6 -2.26 12.11 -11.16
C LYS A 6 -2.46 12.76 -12.52
N THR A 7 -1.96 13.98 -12.69
CA THR A 7 -2.07 14.81 -13.89
C THR A 7 -3.51 15.23 -14.27
N LYS A 8 -4.46 15.04 -13.36
CA LYS A 8 -5.86 15.45 -13.57
C LYS A 8 -6.18 16.68 -12.72
N PRO A 9 -7.02 17.58 -13.22
CA PRO A 9 -7.38 18.80 -12.48
C PRO A 9 -8.27 18.45 -11.26
N PRO A 10 -8.36 19.37 -10.27
CA PRO A 10 -9.23 19.17 -9.10
C PRO A 10 -10.71 18.98 -9.43
N GLU A 11 -11.18 19.50 -10.54
CA GLU A 11 -12.57 19.40 -11.02
C GLU A 11 -12.97 17.94 -11.29
N ASP A 12 -12.09 17.18 -11.96
CA ASP A 12 -12.32 15.75 -12.25
C ASP A 12 -12.42 14.95 -10.93
N ILE A 13 -11.63 15.34 -9.91
CA ILE A 13 -11.67 14.72 -8.58
C ILE A 13 -12.99 15.05 -7.88
N LYS A 14 -13.46 16.31 -7.95
CA LYS A 14 -14.74 16.75 -7.37
C LYS A 14 -15.92 16.00 -7.95
N GLU A 15 -15.89 15.69 -9.25
CA GLU A 15 -16.93 14.91 -9.91
C GLU A 15 -17.03 13.50 -9.30
N LEU A 16 -15.93 12.75 -9.25
CA LEU A 16 -15.90 11.43 -8.62
C LEU A 16 -16.19 11.47 -7.12
N TYR A 17 -15.73 12.51 -6.42
CA TYR A 17 -16.07 12.73 -5.02
C TYR A 17 -17.57 12.91 -4.82
N GLY A 18 -18.26 13.66 -5.69
CA GLY A 18 -19.71 13.81 -5.68
C GLY A 18 -20.47 12.49 -5.89
N LEU A 19 -19.86 11.54 -6.61
CA LEU A 19 -20.37 10.17 -6.78
C LEU A 19 -20.04 9.23 -5.61
N GLY A 20 -19.42 9.73 -4.54
CA GLY A 20 -19.13 8.97 -3.33
C GLY A 20 -17.70 8.42 -3.23
N GLN A 21 -16.82 8.64 -4.21
CA GLN A 21 -15.41 8.24 -4.10
C GLN A 21 -14.69 9.04 -3.01
N ARG A 22 -13.89 8.36 -2.18
CA ARG A 22 -13.13 8.99 -1.10
C ARG A 22 -11.64 8.67 -1.15
N ASP A 23 -11.24 7.56 -1.76
CA ASP A 23 -9.84 7.10 -1.88
C ASP A 23 -9.27 7.59 -3.20
N PHE A 24 -8.37 8.60 -3.14
CA PHE A 24 -7.69 9.14 -4.31
C PHE A 24 -6.19 8.95 -4.20
N GLY A 25 -5.53 8.72 -5.33
CA GLY A 25 -4.12 8.38 -5.38
C GLY A 25 -3.29 9.30 -6.27
N GLU A 26 -2.15 9.75 -5.72
CA GLU A 26 -1.21 10.64 -6.41
C GLU A 26 0.19 10.04 -6.46
N ASN A 27 0.96 10.45 -7.47
CA ASN A 27 2.34 9.99 -7.65
C ASN A 27 3.38 11.07 -7.32
N TYR A 28 2.97 12.33 -7.27
CA TYR A 28 3.87 13.47 -7.08
C TYR A 28 3.47 14.25 -5.84
N VAL A 29 4.45 14.49 -4.95
CA VAL A 29 4.22 15.15 -3.66
C VAL A 29 3.67 16.56 -3.85
N GLN A 30 4.20 17.32 -4.81
CA GLN A 30 3.75 18.69 -5.06
C GLN A 30 2.28 18.69 -5.51
N GLU A 31 1.93 17.88 -6.48
CA GLU A 31 0.56 17.76 -6.97
C GLU A 31 -0.41 17.32 -5.85
N LEU A 32 0.01 16.35 -5.02
CA LEU A 32 -0.78 15.90 -3.87
C LEU A 32 -1.04 17.04 -2.86
N THR A 33 -0.02 17.83 -2.53
CA THR A 33 -0.16 18.94 -1.57
C THR A 33 -1.05 20.05 -2.10
N GLU A 34 -0.94 20.40 -3.38
CA GLU A 34 -1.78 21.38 -4.04
C GLU A 34 -3.26 20.96 -4.05
N LYS A 35 -3.52 19.71 -4.43
CA LYS A 35 -4.88 19.14 -4.46
C LYS A 35 -5.51 19.01 -3.08
N GLN A 36 -4.74 18.59 -2.09
CA GLN A 36 -5.22 18.48 -0.72
C GLN A 36 -5.70 19.82 -0.17
N ALA A 37 -5.03 20.92 -0.53
CA ALA A 37 -5.41 22.26 -0.09
C ALA A 37 -6.71 22.79 -0.76
N LEU A 38 -7.09 22.25 -1.92
CA LEU A 38 -8.22 22.72 -2.74
C LEU A 38 -9.47 21.83 -2.65
N LEU A 39 -9.35 20.65 -2.07
CA LEU A 39 -10.37 19.60 -2.12
C LEU A 39 -10.89 19.26 -0.71
N PRO A 40 -12.04 18.56 -0.59
CA PRO A 40 -12.62 18.21 0.70
C PRO A 40 -11.68 17.46 1.61
N THR A 41 -11.72 17.77 2.91
CA THR A 41 -10.80 17.26 3.92
C THR A 41 -11.01 15.81 4.32
N ASP A 42 -12.16 15.22 3.95
CA ASP A 42 -12.49 13.80 4.16
C ASP A 42 -12.01 12.88 3.03
N ILE A 43 -11.31 13.42 2.03
CA ILE A 43 -10.60 12.60 1.04
C ILE A 43 -9.46 11.85 1.73
N ARG A 44 -9.44 10.53 1.53
CA ARG A 44 -8.33 9.66 1.93
C ARG A 44 -7.28 9.64 0.83
N TRP A 45 -6.18 10.36 1.08
CA TRP A 45 -5.10 10.52 0.11
C TRP A 45 -4.12 9.34 0.18
N HIS A 46 -3.93 8.64 -0.93
CA HIS A 46 -2.95 7.57 -1.12
C HIS A 46 -1.76 8.09 -1.91
N PHE A 47 -0.56 7.92 -1.38
CA PHE A 47 0.65 8.22 -2.14
C PHE A 47 1.17 6.95 -2.82
N LEU A 48 1.23 6.95 -4.14
CA LEU A 48 1.49 5.76 -4.98
C LEU A 48 2.87 5.75 -5.64
N GLY A 49 3.49 6.93 -5.76
CA GLY A 49 4.76 7.10 -6.46
C GLY A 49 5.98 6.74 -5.60
N HIS A 50 7.16 6.83 -6.19
CA HIS A 50 8.42 6.78 -5.44
C HIS A 50 8.54 8.01 -4.55
N LEU A 51 8.66 7.79 -3.23
CA LEU A 51 8.72 8.84 -2.23
C LEU A 51 10.16 9.10 -1.80
N GLN A 52 10.69 10.26 -2.18
CA GLN A 52 11.99 10.70 -1.65
C GLN A 52 11.88 11.07 -0.16
N SER A 53 12.84 10.65 0.65
CA SER A 53 12.84 10.88 2.11
C SER A 53 12.68 12.35 2.48
N ASN A 54 13.32 13.29 1.76
CA ASN A 54 13.21 14.73 2.00
C ASN A 54 11.81 15.31 1.70
N LYS A 55 10.95 14.57 1.02
CA LYS A 55 9.58 14.96 0.65
C LYS A 55 8.52 14.46 1.63
N VAL A 56 8.83 13.48 2.47
CA VAL A 56 7.89 12.89 3.44
C VAL A 56 7.22 13.96 4.30
N LYS A 57 7.97 14.95 4.77
CA LYS A 57 7.49 16.04 5.64
C LYS A 57 6.30 16.82 5.07
N TYR A 58 6.12 16.86 3.75
CA TYR A 58 5.05 17.62 3.12
C TYR A 58 3.69 16.90 3.12
N ILE A 59 3.71 15.56 3.21
CA ILE A 59 2.49 14.76 3.16
C ILE A 59 2.14 14.08 4.48
N ALA A 60 3.08 14.00 5.43
CA ALA A 60 2.92 13.27 6.69
C ALA A 60 1.73 13.73 7.54
N SER A 61 1.34 15.01 7.45
CA SER A 61 0.22 15.56 8.23
C SER A 61 -1.16 15.08 7.79
N PHE A 62 -1.33 14.62 6.55
CA PHE A 62 -2.65 14.29 6.01
C PHE A 62 -2.72 13.00 5.19
N VAL A 63 -1.60 12.44 4.71
CA VAL A 63 -1.62 11.22 3.91
C VAL A 63 -2.30 10.09 4.68
N HIS A 64 -3.15 9.32 3.98
CA HIS A 64 -3.87 8.19 4.54
C HIS A 64 -3.05 6.90 4.46
N LEU A 65 -2.45 6.63 3.29
CA LEU A 65 -1.66 5.42 3.05
C LEU A 65 -0.53 5.70 2.06
N ILE A 66 0.69 5.27 2.39
CA ILE A 66 1.84 5.33 1.50
C ILE A 66 2.09 3.92 0.93
N HIS A 67 1.94 3.76 -0.40
CA HIS A 67 2.05 2.46 -1.05
C HIS A 67 3.49 2.11 -1.49
N GLY A 68 4.30 3.13 -1.79
CA GLY A 68 5.61 2.95 -2.42
C GLY A 68 6.76 3.00 -1.42
N VAL A 69 6.71 2.21 -0.33
CA VAL A 69 7.84 2.15 0.62
C VAL A 69 8.81 1.07 0.19
N ASP A 70 9.99 1.49 -0.24
CA ASP A 70 11.00 0.67 -0.89
C ASP A 70 12.30 0.49 -0.07
N SER A 71 12.35 1.04 1.14
CA SER A 71 13.57 0.95 1.97
C SER A 71 13.31 1.20 3.46
N LEU A 72 14.13 0.58 4.31
CA LEU A 72 14.14 0.85 5.75
C LEU A 72 14.46 2.32 6.06
N LYS A 73 15.30 2.96 5.23
CA LYS A 73 15.62 4.38 5.36
C LYS A 73 14.37 5.25 5.21
N LEU A 74 13.52 4.92 4.25
CA LEU A 74 12.26 5.63 4.02
C LEU A 74 11.28 5.39 5.18
N LEU A 75 11.15 4.14 5.68
CA LEU A 75 10.32 3.83 6.86
C LEU A 75 10.73 4.66 8.08
N LYS A 76 12.03 4.76 8.37
CA LYS A 76 12.56 5.58 9.48
C LYS A 76 12.22 7.06 9.31
N GLU A 77 12.28 7.60 8.10
CA GLU A 77 11.92 9.00 7.87
C GLU A 77 10.41 9.22 7.97
N ILE A 78 9.58 8.27 7.50
CA ILE A 78 8.12 8.34 7.67
C ILE A 78 7.78 8.34 9.17
N ASP A 79 8.35 7.42 9.96
CA ASP A 79 8.13 7.34 11.41
C ASP A 79 8.47 8.66 12.11
N LYS A 80 9.64 9.23 11.79
CA LYS A 80 10.09 10.51 12.33
C LYS A 80 9.14 11.67 12.00
N GLN A 81 8.64 11.74 10.77
CA GLN A 81 7.71 12.81 10.37
C GLN A 81 6.30 12.57 10.92
N ALA A 82 5.86 11.32 11.00
CA ALA A 82 4.60 10.93 11.63
C ALA A 82 4.58 11.32 13.12
N LEU A 83 5.68 11.07 13.86
CA LEU A 83 5.85 11.52 15.25
C LEU A 83 5.67 13.05 15.37
N ARG A 84 6.28 13.83 14.48
CA ARG A 84 6.15 15.29 14.48
C ARG A 84 4.72 15.76 14.25
N CYS A 85 3.95 15.00 13.47
CA CYS A 85 2.55 15.27 13.19
C CYS A 85 1.61 14.61 14.22
N GLN A 86 2.12 13.92 15.23
CA GLN A 86 1.35 13.18 16.24
C GLN A 86 0.38 12.16 15.62
N ARG A 87 0.84 11.44 14.59
CA ARG A 87 0.06 10.46 13.83
C ARG A 87 0.76 9.11 13.77
N VAL A 88 -0.02 8.08 13.50
CA VAL A 88 0.48 6.81 12.97
C VAL A 88 0.11 6.75 11.49
N ILE A 89 1.10 6.54 10.62
CA ILE A 89 0.91 6.49 9.16
C ILE A 89 0.99 5.04 8.68
N ASP A 90 -0.02 4.63 7.92
CA ASP A 90 -0.03 3.32 7.29
C ASP A 90 0.89 3.29 6.07
N CYS A 91 1.67 2.21 5.97
CA CYS A 91 2.64 1.98 4.92
C CYS A 91 2.45 0.60 4.29
N LEU A 92 2.56 0.50 2.97
CA LEU A 92 2.75 -0.76 2.29
C LEU A 92 4.20 -0.87 1.85
N LEU A 93 4.79 -2.06 2.03
CA LEU A 93 6.12 -2.35 1.48
C LEU A 93 5.97 -2.65 0.00
N GLN A 94 6.69 -1.92 -0.82
CA GLN A 94 6.72 -2.17 -2.25
C GLN A 94 7.67 -3.31 -2.56
N VAL A 95 7.14 -4.37 -3.18
CA VAL A 95 7.92 -5.56 -3.58
C VAL A 95 8.15 -5.53 -5.08
N HIS A 96 9.37 -5.79 -5.49
CA HIS A 96 9.74 -5.92 -6.90
C HIS A 96 9.40 -7.32 -7.39
N ILE A 97 8.32 -7.46 -8.18
CA ILE A 97 7.83 -8.73 -8.70
C ILE A 97 8.06 -8.91 -10.21
N ALA A 98 8.30 -7.83 -10.93
CA ALA A 98 8.56 -7.87 -12.37
C ALA A 98 10.07 -7.92 -12.65
N ARG A 99 10.48 -8.68 -13.64
CA ARG A 99 11.89 -8.90 -14.02
C ARG A 99 12.54 -7.72 -14.79
N GLU A 100 12.14 -6.49 -14.55
CA GLU A 100 12.70 -5.30 -15.20
C GLU A 100 13.74 -4.63 -14.29
N GLU A 101 14.94 -4.30 -14.81
CA GLU A 101 16.09 -3.81 -14.04
C GLU A 101 15.91 -2.41 -13.39
N THR A 102 14.86 -1.66 -13.71
CA THR A 102 14.69 -0.25 -13.28
C THR A 102 13.64 -0.05 -12.21
N LYS A 103 13.29 -1.06 -11.42
CA LYS A 103 12.17 -0.94 -10.47
C LYS A 103 12.62 -0.71 -9.03
N PHE A 104 11.88 0.18 -8.37
CA PHE A 104 11.94 0.40 -6.94
C PHE A 104 11.21 -0.73 -6.21
N GLY A 105 11.65 -1.09 -5.02
CA GLY A 105 11.00 -2.09 -4.18
C GLY A 105 12.01 -3.06 -3.57
N PHE A 106 11.59 -3.72 -2.52
CA PHE A 106 12.35 -4.81 -1.90
C PHE A 106 12.34 -6.04 -2.80
N ASP A 107 13.45 -6.75 -2.88
CA ASP A 107 13.43 -8.14 -3.30
C ASP A 107 12.92 -9.05 -2.15
N GLU A 108 12.73 -10.35 -2.44
CA GLU A 108 12.18 -11.27 -1.46
C GLU A 108 13.10 -11.45 -0.25
N GLN A 109 14.43 -11.47 -0.47
CA GLN A 109 15.41 -11.62 0.59
C GLN A 109 15.48 -10.37 1.47
N GLU A 110 15.52 -9.18 0.86
CA GLU A 110 15.51 -7.91 1.57
C GLU A 110 14.23 -7.74 2.41
N LEU A 111 13.10 -8.21 1.88
CA LEU A 111 11.82 -8.19 2.59
C LEU A 111 11.83 -9.16 3.78
N ASP A 112 12.36 -10.37 3.60
CA ASP A 112 12.51 -11.36 4.66
C ASP A 112 13.40 -10.82 5.78
N ASP A 113 14.58 -10.30 5.44
CA ASP A 113 15.52 -9.69 6.37
C ASP A 113 14.89 -8.52 7.13
N LEU A 114 14.09 -7.69 6.44
CA LEU A 114 13.38 -6.57 7.05
C LEU A 114 12.33 -7.04 8.07
N LEU A 115 11.53 -8.03 7.72
CA LEU A 115 10.36 -8.44 8.51
C LEU A 115 10.69 -9.44 9.63
N THR A 116 11.77 -10.23 9.48
CA THR A 116 12.14 -11.29 10.44
C THR A 116 13.29 -10.93 11.33
N SER A 117 14.18 -10.00 10.90
CA SER A 117 15.38 -9.65 11.65
C SER A 117 15.11 -8.58 12.71
N GLU A 118 15.42 -8.88 13.97
CA GLU A 118 15.43 -7.89 15.05
C GLU A 118 16.42 -6.72 14.78
N ARG A 119 17.46 -6.96 13.97
CA ARG A 119 18.45 -5.95 13.57
C ARG A 119 17.87 -4.85 12.68
N ALA A 120 16.79 -5.13 11.95
CA ALA A 120 16.09 -4.11 11.17
C ALA A 120 15.50 -3.01 12.04
N GLY A 121 15.24 -3.30 13.32
CA GLY A 121 14.77 -2.31 14.30
C GLY A 121 13.34 -1.81 14.01
N LEU A 122 12.54 -2.58 13.29
CA LEU A 122 11.13 -2.22 13.01
C LEU A 122 10.33 -2.01 14.29
N GLY A 123 10.61 -2.80 15.34
CA GLY A 123 9.97 -2.68 16.64
C GLY A 123 10.17 -1.32 17.33
N ALA A 124 11.16 -0.53 16.93
CA ALA A 124 11.40 0.83 17.42
C ALA A 124 10.53 1.89 16.70
N LEU A 125 10.00 1.60 15.52
CA LEU A 125 9.17 2.53 14.74
C LEU A 125 7.74 2.47 15.27
N LYS A 126 7.33 3.47 16.06
CA LYS A 126 6.04 3.48 16.78
C LYS A 126 4.98 4.33 16.10
N ASN A 127 5.37 5.13 15.11
CA ASN A 127 4.49 6.09 14.46
C ASN A 127 4.18 5.68 13.01
N ILE A 128 4.50 4.45 12.65
CA ILE A 128 4.07 3.82 11.39
C ILE A 128 3.42 2.47 11.68
N ARG A 129 2.58 2.03 10.73
CA ARG A 129 2.06 0.67 10.69
C ARG A 129 2.34 0.08 9.30
N ILE A 130 3.04 -1.05 9.26
CA ILE A 130 3.16 -1.83 8.02
C ILE A 130 1.83 -2.55 7.84
N ALA A 131 1.01 -2.03 6.92
CA ALA A 131 -0.35 -2.51 6.69
C ALA A 131 -0.44 -3.61 5.62
N GLY A 132 0.65 -3.90 4.92
CA GLY A 132 0.66 -4.93 3.89
C GLY A 132 1.71 -4.70 2.80
N LEU A 133 1.43 -5.22 1.60
CA LEU A 133 2.33 -5.16 0.45
C LEU A 133 1.71 -4.43 -0.74
N MET A 134 2.58 -3.87 -1.57
CA MET A 134 2.24 -3.33 -2.88
C MET A 134 3.16 -3.92 -3.95
N GLY A 135 2.62 -4.19 -5.15
CA GLY A 135 3.41 -4.58 -6.30
C GLY A 135 2.80 -4.11 -7.61
N MET A 136 3.62 -4.13 -8.65
CA MET A 136 3.23 -3.84 -10.02
C MET A 136 3.78 -4.95 -10.93
N ALA A 137 2.88 -5.56 -11.71
CA ALA A 137 3.29 -6.54 -12.70
C ALA A 137 4.05 -5.89 -13.86
N SER A 138 4.72 -6.72 -14.66
CA SER A 138 5.34 -6.30 -15.91
C SER A 138 4.32 -5.64 -16.83
N PHE A 139 4.74 -4.60 -17.54
CA PHE A 139 3.91 -3.99 -18.58
C PHE A 139 3.96 -4.87 -19.86
N THR A 140 2.99 -5.76 -19.97
CA THR A 140 2.89 -6.76 -21.05
C THR A 140 1.43 -7.11 -21.32
N GLU A 141 1.16 -7.67 -22.51
CA GLU A 141 -0.16 -8.25 -22.86
C GLU A 141 -0.27 -9.74 -22.44
N ASP A 142 0.83 -10.35 -22.02
CA ASP A 142 0.89 -11.73 -21.57
C ASP A 142 0.20 -11.85 -20.19
N GLN A 143 -1.06 -12.31 -20.21
CA GLN A 143 -1.88 -12.46 -19.01
C GLN A 143 -1.37 -13.55 -18.07
N ASP A 144 -0.76 -14.62 -18.62
CA ASP A 144 -0.21 -15.71 -17.79
C ASP A 144 1.00 -15.23 -17.00
N LYS A 145 1.85 -14.41 -17.62
CA LYS A 145 2.97 -13.76 -16.94
C LYS A 145 2.49 -12.83 -15.82
N ILE A 146 1.51 -11.95 -16.11
CA ILE A 146 0.92 -11.05 -15.11
C ILE A 146 0.35 -11.86 -13.94
N ARG A 147 -0.40 -12.92 -14.22
CA ARG A 147 -0.99 -13.80 -13.21
C ARG A 147 0.08 -14.49 -12.36
N ALA A 148 1.15 -14.98 -12.96
CA ALA A 148 2.25 -15.61 -12.24
C ALA A 148 2.95 -14.62 -11.29
N GLU A 149 3.19 -13.39 -11.72
CA GLU A 149 3.78 -12.32 -10.92
C GLU A 149 2.87 -11.96 -9.73
N PHE A 150 1.56 -11.82 -9.92
CA PHE A 150 0.62 -11.56 -8.83
C PHE A 150 0.48 -12.72 -7.85
N LYS A 151 0.48 -13.97 -8.34
CA LYS A 151 0.51 -15.17 -7.49
C LYS A 151 1.77 -15.22 -6.62
N GLY A 152 2.92 -14.87 -7.19
CA GLY A 152 4.18 -14.78 -6.44
C GLY A 152 4.07 -13.81 -5.29
N LEU A 153 3.61 -12.57 -5.54
CA LEU A 153 3.43 -11.58 -4.49
C LEU A 153 2.37 -12.00 -3.47
N ARG A 154 1.29 -12.66 -3.93
CA ARG A 154 0.28 -13.21 -3.04
C ARG A 154 0.85 -14.24 -2.07
N SER A 155 1.72 -15.12 -2.53
CA SER A 155 2.39 -16.11 -1.68
C SER A 155 3.27 -15.44 -0.61
N ILE A 156 4.02 -14.40 -1.00
CA ILE A 156 4.81 -13.60 -0.07
C ILE A 156 3.89 -12.89 0.95
N PHE A 157 2.79 -12.30 0.50
CA PHE A 157 1.80 -11.66 1.38
C PHE A 157 1.21 -12.65 2.40
N ASP A 158 0.83 -13.84 1.96
CA ASP A 158 0.24 -14.85 2.84
C ASP A 158 1.25 -15.34 3.88
N LYS A 159 2.55 -15.43 3.53
CA LYS A 159 3.64 -15.79 4.46
C LYS A 159 3.72 -14.84 5.66
N TYR A 160 3.56 -13.53 5.45
CA TYR A 160 3.82 -12.53 6.49
C TYR A 160 2.56 -11.91 7.11
N PHE A 161 1.43 -11.93 6.41
CA PHE A 161 0.23 -11.19 6.82
C PHE A 161 -1.01 -12.08 7.08
N LYS A 162 -0.99 -13.33 6.60
CA LYS A 162 -1.97 -14.32 7.02
C LYS A 162 -1.30 -15.23 8.02
N GLY A 163 -1.37 -15.12 9.27
CA GLY A 163 -0.75 -16.07 10.23
C GLY A 163 -0.85 -17.54 9.78
N PRO A 164 -0.12 -18.48 10.42
CA PRO A 164 -0.19 -19.89 10.06
C PRO A 164 -1.65 -20.33 10.00
N PRO A 165 -2.05 -21.17 9.00
CA PRO A 165 -3.42 -21.64 8.91
C PRO A 165 -3.79 -22.26 10.27
N THR A 166 -4.83 -21.73 10.92
CA THR A 166 -5.41 -22.37 12.09
C THR A 166 -5.87 -23.74 11.66
N ALA A 167 -5.11 -24.78 12.07
CA ALA A 167 -5.48 -26.16 11.83
C ALA A 167 -6.88 -26.42 12.42
N PRO A 168 -7.79 -27.08 11.69
CA PRO A 168 -9.06 -27.46 12.27
C PRO A 168 -8.84 -28.52 13.35
N ASN A 169 -9.17 -28.16 14.59
CA ASN A 169 -9.40 -29.04 15.73
C ASN A 169 -8.39 -30.16 16.01
N ALA A 170 -7.54 -29.94 17.00
CA ALA A 170 -7.06 -31.04 17.86
C ALA A 170 -7.55 -30.80 19.29
N SER A 171 -8.51 -31.61 19.71
CA SER A 171 -8.95 -32.03 21.04
C SER A 171 -8.42 -31.28 22.27
N GLN A 172 -9.37 -30.85 23.06
CA GLN A 172 -9.38 -30.34 24.43
C GLN A 172 -8.37 -31.03 25.36
N SER A 173 -7.54 -30.22 26.02
CA SER A 173 -7.01 -30.57 27.33
C SER A 173 -7.07 -29.30 28.21
N SER A 174 -7.61 -29.54 29.40
CA SER A 174 -8.03 -28.57 30.41
C SER A 174 -6.85 -27.92 31.13
N ALA A 175 -6.73 -26.60 30.99
CA ALA A 175 -6.03 -25.73 31.95
C ALA A 175 -6.81 -24.39 32.05
N PRO A 176 -6.81 -23.69 33.20
CA PRO A 176 -7.71 -22.56 33.44
C PRO A 176 -7.41 -21.39 32.51
N GLN A 177 -8.44 -21.00 31.76
CA GLN A 177 -8.40 -19.94 30.78
C GLN A 177 -8.36 -18.58 31.51
N GLN A 178 -7.30 -17.83 31.30
CA GLN A 178 -7.35 -16.38 31.44
C GLN A 178 -8.26 -15.79 30.34
N PRO A 179 -9.04 -14.75 30.62
CA PRO A 179 -9.92 -14.16 29.61
C PRO A 179 -9.10 -13.61 28.45
N PRO A 180 -9.56 -13.76 27.19
CA PRO A 180 -8.85 -13.25 26.03
C PRO A 180 -8.79 -11.72 26.12
N THR A 181 -7.59 -11.21 26.33
CA THR A 181 -7.28 -9.79 26.15
C THR A 181 -7.58 -9.40 24.72
N ALA A 182 -8.49 -8.44 24.58
CA ALA A 182 -8.80 -7.59 23.45
C ALA A 182 -8.46 -8.17 22.06
N ILE A 183 -9.49 -8.55 21.32
CA ILE A 183 -9.47 -8.68 19.86
C ILE A 183 -8.84 -7.38 19.35
N SER A 184 -7.59 -7.48 18.86
CA SER A 184 -6.91 -6.38 18.19
C SER A 184 -7.76 -5.98 16.99
N SER A 185 -8.37 -4.80 17.04
CA SER A 185 -9.15 -4.19 15.96
C SER A 185 -8.21 -3.62 14.87
N ALA A 186 -7.09 -4.28 14.61
CA ALA A 186 -6.23 -3.91 13.49
C ALA A 186 -6.99 -4.15 12.18
N PRO A 187 -7.05 -3.18 11.27
CA PRO A 187 -7.66 -3.38 9.97
C PRO A 187 -6.99 -4.53 9.23
N ALA A 188 -7.78 -5.22 8.40
CA ALA A 188 -7.29 -6.35 7.61
C ALA A 188 -6.06 -5.95 6.77
N PRO A 189 -5.07 -6.83 6.63
CA PRO A 189 -3.88 -6.56 5.84
C PRO A 189 -4.21 -6.23 4.39
N ILE A 190 -3.41 -5.37 3.78
CA ILE A 190 -3.65 -4.81 2.44
C ILE A 190 -2.70 -5.44 1.43
N LEU A 191 -3.27 -6.02 0.36
CA LEU A 191 -2.56 -6.39 -0.85
C LEU A 191 -2.97 -5.44 -1.97
N SER A 192 -2.10 -4.47 -2.28
CA SER A 192 -2.33 -3.45 -3.30
C SER A 192 -1.65 -3.86 -4.60
N ILE A 193 -2.37 -4.54 -5.48
CA ILE A 193 -1.95 -4.93 -6.82
C ILE A 193 -3.06 -4.65 -7.82
N GLY A 194 -2.71 -4.47 -9.09
CA GLY A 194 -3.64 -4.21 -10.18
C GLY A 194 -3.86 -2.74 -10.50
N MET A 195 -3.79 -2.45 -11.78
CA MET A 195 -4.03 -1.15 -12.41
C MET A 195 -5.10 -1.28 -13.49
N SER A 196 -5.37 -0.22 -14.25
CA SER A 196 -6.43 -0.19 -15.27
C SER A 196 -6.37 -1.31 -16.30
N SER A 197 -5.18 -1.85 -16.62
CA SER A 197 -4.99 -2.92 -17.62
C SER A 197 -5.17 -4.34 -17.06
N ASP A 198 -4.90 -4.54 -15.76
CA ASP A 198 -4.71 -5.86 -15.18
C ASP A 198 -5.50 -6.09 -13.86
N TYR A 199 -6.35 -5.13 -13.46
CA TYR A 199 -7.08 -5.19 -12.18
C TYR A 199 -7.98 -6.42 -12.04
N LYS A 200 -8.51 -6.97 -13.14
CA LYS A 200 -9.35 -8.18 -13.08
C LYS A 200 -8.53 -9.37 -12.60
N ILE A 201 -7.37 -9.59 -13.24
CA ILE A 201 -6.43 -10.65 -12.84
C ILE A 201 -5.97 -10.41 -11.39
N ALA A 202 -5.67 -9.16 -11.03
CA ALA A 202 -5.27 -8.83 -9.66
C ALA A 202 -6.33 -9.18 -8.62
N ILE A 203 -7.62 -8.93 -8.90
CA ILE A 203 -8.74 -9.29 -8.01
C ILE A 203 -8.85 -10.82 -7.88
N GLU A 204 -8.75 -11.56 -8.98
CA GLU A 204 -8.75 -13.02 -8.99
C GLU A 204 -7.60 -13.60 -8.14
N GLU A 205 -6.44 -12.94 -8.16
CA GLU A 205 -5.27 -13.32 -7.35
C GLU A 205 -5.29 -12.72 -5.93
N GLY A 206 -6.42 -12.15 -5.50
CA GLY A 206 -6.70 -11.76 -4.12
C GLY A 206 -6.29 -10.35 -3.74
N SER A 207 -6.15 -9.44 -4.71
CA SER A 207 -6.04 -8.00 -4.44
C SER A 207 -7.24 -7.50 -3.64
N ASN A 208 -7.00 -6.71 -2.61
CA ASN A 208 -8.07 -6.00 -1.90
C ASN A 208 -8.00 -4.47 -2.10
N ILE A 209 -6.93 -3.98 -2.75
CA ILE A 209 -6.87 -2.61 -3.28
C ILE A 209 -6.36 -2.62 -4.73
N VAL A 210 -7.18 -2.16 -5.68
CA VAL A 210 -6.78 -1.86 -7.05
C VAL A 210 -6.65 -0.35 -7.27
N ARG A 211 -5.73 0.06 -8.17
CA ARG A 211 -5.39 1.46 -8.45
C ARG A 211 -5.77 1.81 -9.88
N ILE A 212 -6.91 2.48 -10.05
CA ILE A 212 -7.53 2.73 -11.35
C ILE A 212 -7.38 4.20 -11.73
N GLY A 213 -6.78 4.46 -12.88
CA GLY A 213 -6.59 5.81 -13.43
C GLY A 213 -7.30 5.99 -14.77
N SER A 214 -6.73 5.45 -15.85
CA SER A 214 -7.21 5.69 -17.22
C SER A 214 -8.64 5.22 -17.49
N LEU A 215 -9.15 4.23 -16.76
CA LEU A 215 -10.54 3.80 -16.86
C LEU A 215 -11.54 4.79 -16.25
N LEU A 216 -11.10 5.60 -15.28
CA LEU A 216 -11.94 6.60 -14.60
C LEU A 216 -11.82 7.98 -15.25
N PHE A 217 -10.59 8.38 -15.53
CA PHE A 217 -10.27 9.75 -15.95
C PHE A 217 -9.91 9.87 -17.45
N GLY A 218 -10.01 8.77 -18.21
CA GLY A 218 -9.56 8.73 -19.59
C GLY A 218 -8.03 8.65 -19.76
N ALA A 219 -7.59 8.46 -21.00
CA ALA A 219 -6.17 8.44 -21.34
C ALA A 219 -5.51 9.79 -21.03
N ARG A 220 -4.19 9.78 -20.80
CA ARG A 220 -3.43 11.02 -20.64
C ARG A 220 -3.34 11.73 -21.97
N ASN A 221 -3.64 13.03 -21.99
CA ASN A 221 -3.21 13.87 -23.09
C ASN A 221 -1.67 13.87 -23.09
N LYS A 222 -1.06 13.35 -24.14
CA LYS A 222 0.38 13.52 -24.33
C LYS A 222 0.58 15.02 -24.60
N ALA A 223 1.19 15.72 -23.64
CA ALA A 223 1.75 17.04 -23.88
C ALA A 223 2.98 16.92 -24.76
#